data_d3c5271b36b21c541cabe1a4c3921a51
#
_entry.id   d3c5271b36b21c541cabe1a4c3921a51
#
_cell.length_a   1.000
_cell.length_b   1.000
_cell.length_c   1.000
_cell.angle_alpha   90.00
_cell.angle_beta   90.00
_cell.angle_gamma   90.00
#
_symmetry.space_group_name_H-M   'P 1'
#
loop_
_entity.id
_entity.type
_entity.pdbx_description
1 polymer ?
#
loop_
_entity_poly.entity_id
_entity_poly.type
_entity_poly.pdbx_seq_one_letter_code
_entity_poly.pdbx_strand_id
1 'polypeptide(L)'
;MTDFFNNFFTFDPQHPLTFVRIDFWIFFALVYAVFALIYKRRHLRNLFLLIASFYFYYKASGLFVLLLVFSTVTDFYLGHYIDQHQEKLRRKIAVTISVCLNLLVLSYFKYAYFFTDTYNVLFQTHHQTFNYLAYWANGFNYKGYFSVDDIILPVGISFYTFQTISYTVDIYRKKIAPLKSMLDFGFYVSFFPQLVAGPIVRAEEFVPQILKKTVVSKEEFNKAIFLILKGLIKKMIFADFIAMHFLDKVFDAPAMHTGFMNLLALIGYSLQIYGDFSGYTDIAIGVALLLGFKLPVNFNSPYKALNCGDFWKRWHISLSTWLKDYLYIPLGGNRNSTLGTFVFSLIFVVILVVAIGNLTFTLITGSLLIIGSVVAFFYKPFERYLTTNINIMLTMLIGGLWHGAAWKFAIWGGLNGLGVIAYKYWRKVSPYENSASWVARAWKILFTFSFITFTRIFFRSNDMEGVNQWFAQVAHNMDWDSAMSIIRHNNIPLAIIVIGYITHWLPQRWKDYIEYVFAQSHYTVKVAITLVVVLICYQAYSTDIQPFIYFQF
;
A
#
# COMPACT_ATOMS: atom_id res chain seq x y z
N MET A 1 -13.75 17.73 31.43
CA MET A 1 -13.80 18.65 30.25
C MET A 1 -12.39 19.11 29.85
N THR A 2 -11.52 19.45 30.78
CA THR A 2 -10.09 19.77 30.54
C THR A 2 -9.33 18.65 29.85
N ASP A 3 -9.53 17.40 30.25
CA ASP A 3 -8.83 16.24 29.63
C ASP A 3 -9.30 15.96 28.21
N PHE A 4 -10.57 16.19 27.89
CA PHE A 4 -11.08 16.08 26.53
C PHE A 4 -10.46 17.15 25.60
N PHE A 5 -10.37 18.40 26.07
CA PHE A 5 -9.73 19.47 25.31
C PHE A 5 -8.22 19.23 25.15
N ASN A 6 -7.53 18.78 26.19
CA ASN A 6 -6.12 18.44 26.09
C ASN A 6 -5.90 17.30 25.09
N ASN A 7 -6.66 16.23 25.16
CA ASN A 7 -6.57 15.11 24.21
C ASN A 7 -6.92 15.51 22.76
N PHE A 8 -7.75 16.53 22.57
CA PHE A 8 -8.06 17.03 21.23
C PHE A 8 -6.86 17.73 20.57
N PHE A 9 -6.05 18.46 21.32
CA PHE A 9 -4.91 19.23 20.78
C PHE A 9 -3.55 18.55 20.92
N THR A 10 -3.40 17.50 21.74
CA THR A 10 -2.15 16.78 21.90
C THR A 10 -2.10 15.53 21.02
N PHE A 11 -0.93 15.21 20.49
CA PHE A 11 -0.67 13.96 19.79
C PHE A 11 -0.46 12.83 20.82
N ASP A 12 -1.12 11.71 20.62
CA ASP A 12 -0.94 10.49 21.39
C ASP A 12 -0.38 9.39 20.48
N PRO A 13 0.90 9.00 20.63
CA PRO A 13 1.52 7.97 19.82
C PRO A 13 0.86 6.59 19.93
N GLN A 14 0.24 6.29 21.09
CA GLN A 14 -0.42 5.01 21.33
C GLN A 14 -1.79 4.93 20.67
N HIS A 15 -2.42 6.10 20.43
CA HIS A 15 -3.77 6.17 19.88
C HIS A 15 -3.85 7.14 18.68
N PRO A 16 -3.15 6.85 17.56
CA PRO A 16 -3.20 7.69 16.36
C PRO A 16 -4.62 7.76 15.79
N LEU A 17 -4.98 8.91 15.21
CA LEU A 17 -6.30 9.12 14.63
C LEU A 17 -6.45 8.30 13.33
N THR A 18 -7.38 7.34 13.33
CA THR A 18 -7.66 6.44 12.20
C THR A 18 -9.16 6.34 11.93
N PHE A 19 -9.55 5.90 10.74
CA PHE A 19 -10.97 5.82 10.31
C PHE A 19 -11.86 4.88 11.13
N VAL A 20 -11.29 3.96 11.89
CA VAL A 20 -12.05 3.04 12.74
C VAL A 20 -12.33 3.59 14.13
N ARG A 21 -11.66 4.68 14.53
CA ARG A 21 -11.87 5.31 15.84
C ARG A 21 -13.05 6.26 15.83
N ILE A 22 -13.75 6.31 16.94
CA ILE A 22 -14.88 7.23 17.13
C ILE A 22 -14.46 8.70 17.04
N ASP A 23 -13.23 9.00 17.50
CA ASP A 23 -12.64 10.35 17.47
C ASP A 23 -12.53 10.88 16.04
N PHE A 24 -12.25 10.00 15.06
CA PHE A 24 -12.25 10.37 13.66
C PHE A 24 -13.65 10.79 13.18
N TRP A 25 -14.70 10.07 13.58
CA TRP A 25 -16.05 10.39 13.16
C TRP A 25 -16.55 11.69 13.77
N ILE A 26 -16.15 11.99 15.02
CA ILE A 26 -16.41 13.30 15.65
C ILE A 26 -15.68 14.41 14.90
N PHE A 27 -14.38 14.24 14.62
CA PHE A 27 -13.59 15.14 13.79
C PHE A 27 -14.25 15.35 12.41
N PHE A 28 -14.60 14.26 11.73
CA PHE A 28 -15.21 14.32 10.41
C PHE A 28 -16.58 15.02 10.42
N ALA A 29 -17.40 14.79 11.42
CA ALA A 29 -18.69 15.48 11.58
C ALA A 29 -18.50 17.00 11.71
N LEU A 30 -17.53 17.45 12.51
CA LEU A 30 -17.18 18.87 12.63
C LEU A 30 -16.65 19.44 11.30
N VAL A 31 -15.73 18.72 10.63
CA VAL A 31 -15.23 19.12 9.31
C VAL A 31 -16.35 19.21 8.30
N TYR A 32 -17.25 18.24 8.27
CA TYR A 32 -18.37 18.21 7.33
C TYR A 32 -19.39 19.34 7.60
N ALA A 33 -19.68 19.64 8.86
CA ALA A 33 -20.57 20.74 9.23
C ALA A 33 -20.03 22.10 8.76
N VAL A 34 -18.74 22.39 9.00
CA VAL A 34 -18.11 23.61 8.51
C VAL A 34 -18.04 23.62 6.97
N PHE A 35 -17.63 22.49 6.38
CA PHE A 35 -17.58 22.33 4.92
C PHE A 35 -18.95 22.65 4.26
N ALA A 36 -20.06 22.18 4.84
CA ALA A 36 -21.41 22.44 4.34
C ALA A 36 -21.77 23.92 4.28
N LEU A 37 -21.13 24.77 5.09
CA LEU A 37 -21.33 26.23 5.07
C LEU A 37 -20.47 26.92 4.00
N ILE A 38 -19.28 26.38 3.70
CA ILE A 38 -18.26 27.08 2.91
C ILE A 38 -17.98 26.44 1.54
N TYR A 39 -18.53 25.26 1.21
CA TYR A 39 -18.19 24.47 0.02
C TYR A 39 -18.29 25.24 -1.31
N LYS A 40 -19.16 26.24 -1.38
CA LYS A 40 -19.34 27.10 -2.58
C LYS A 40 -18.15 28.07 -2.78
N ARG A 41 -17.40 28.41 -1.72
CA ARG A 41 -16.29 29.38 -1.75
C ARG A 41 -14.96 28.64 -1.90
N ARG A 42 -14.51 28.42 -3.13
CA ARG A 42 -13.34 27.57 -3.45
C ARG A 42 -12.12 27.81 -2.56
N HIS A 43 -11.65 29.06 -2.45
CA HIS A 43 -10.44 29.36 -1.69
C HIS A 43 -10.60 29.06 -0.19
N LEU A 44 -11.74 29.44 0.39
CA LEU A 44 -12.03 29.17 1.79
C LEU A 44 -12.18 27.67 2.06
N ARG A 45 -12.87 26.96 1.16
CA ARG A 45 -12.98 25.50 1.21
C ARG A 45 -11.61 24.81 1.18
N ASN A 46 -10.75 25.19 0.21
CA ASN A 46 -9.43 24.57 0.06
C ASN A 46 -8.53 24.88 1.27
N LEU A 47 -8.55 26.12 1.78
CA LEU A 47 -7.82 26.51 2.98
C LEU A 47 -8.30 25.72 4.21
N PHE A 48 -9.60 25.64 4.41
CA PHE A 48 -10.18 24.91 5.53
C PHE A 48 -9.83 23.42 5.48
N LEU A 49 -9.97 22.79 4.30
CA LEU A 49 -9.64 21.38 4.14
C LEU A 49 -8.12 21.11 4.26
N LEU A 50 -7.27 22.06 3.86
CA LEU A 50 -5.83 21.97 4.11
C LEU A 50 -5.52 21.98 5.61
N ILE A 51 -6.12 22.91 6.37
CA ILE A 51 -5.94 23.00 7.82
C ILE A 51 -6.46 21.73 8.51
N ALA A 52 -7.65 21.26 8.13
CA ALA A 52 -8.23 20.02 8.64
C ALA A 52 -7.33 18.81 8.33
N SER A 53 -6.70 18.79 7.14
CA SER A 53 -5.77 17.71 6.74
C SER A 53 -4.48 17.74 7.56
N PHE A 54 -3.92 18.92 7.82
CA PHE A 54 -2.74 19.05 8.69
C PHE A 54 -3.05 18.66 10.13
N TYR A 55 -4.23 19.04 10.65
CA TYR A 55 -4.67 18.60 11.97
C TYR A 55 -4.82 17.07 12.03
N PHE A 56 -5.51 16.46 11.05
CA PHE A 56 -5.63 15.01 10.97
C PHE A 56 -4.26 14.32 10.94
N TYR A 57 -3.33 14.81 10.11
CA TYR A 57 -2.01 14.25 10.00
C TYR A 57 -1.18 14.44 11.28
N TYR A 58 -1.30 15.61 11.94
CA TYR A 58 -0.69 15.82 13.25
C TYR A 58 -1.21 14.83 14.29
N LYS A 59 -2.51 14.55 14.31
CA LYS A 59 -3.11 13.54 15.20
C LYS A 59 -2.76 12.10 14.83
N ALA A 60 -2.36 11.84 13.60
CA ALA A 60 -1.93 10.52 13.13
C ALA A 60 -0.41 10.29 13.28
N SER A 61 0.41 11.35 13.20
CA SER A 61 1.87 11.23 13.06
C SER A 61 2.69 12.31 13.81
N GLY A 62 2.05 13.16 14.62
CA GLY A 62 2.72 14.18 15.42
C GLY A 62 3.47 15.22 14.58
N LEU A 63 4.66 15.60 15.05
CA LEU A 63 5.50 16.63 14.42
C LEU A 63 6.02 16.26 13.02
N PHE A 64 5.81 15.01 12.56
CA PHE A 64 6.15 14.63 11.19
C PHE A 64 5.32 15.38 10.12
N VAL A 65 4.30 16.12 10.53
CA VAL A 65 3.64 17.09 9.64
C VAL A 65 4.64 18.10 9.04
N LEU A 66 5.73 18.40 9.72
CA LEU A 66 6.79 19.28 9.21
C LEU A 66 7.51 18.68 7.99
N LEU A 67 7.69 17.34 7.94
CA LEU A 67 8.24 16.66 6.76
C LEU A 67 7.29 16.74 5.57
N LEU A 68 5.99 16.58 5.81
CA LEU A 68 4.97 16.76 4.77
C LEU A 68 5.00 18.18 4.21
N VAL A 69 5.10 19.20 5.07
CA VAL A 69 5.23 20.60 4.68
C VAL A 69 6.54 20.82 3.90
N PHE A 70 7.67 20.30 4.39
CA PHE A 70 8.97 20.40 3.72
C PHE A 70 8.92 19.83 2.30
N SER A 71 8.43 18.60 2.13
CA SER A 71 8.26 17.95 0.82
C SER A 71 7.34 18.77 -0.09
N THR A 72 6.21 19.25 0.46
CA THR A 72 5.25 20.08 -0.28
C THR A 72 5.89 21.38 -0.78
N VAL A 73 6.58 22.12 0.10
CA VAL A 73 7.21 23.41 -0.27
C VAL A 73 8.30 23.18 -1.32
N THR A 74 9.15 22.19 -1.11
CA THR A 74 10.25 21.85 -2.02
C THR A 74 9.73 21.52 -3.42
N ASP A 75 8.75 20.62 -3.53
CA ASP A 75 8.23 20.16 -4.82
C ASP A 75 7.37 21.21 -5.51
N PHE A 76 6.74 22.12 -4.76
CA PHE A 76 6.08 23.27 -5.35
C PHE A 76 7.07 24.17 -6.11
N TYR A 77 8.17 24.57 -5.47
CA TYR A 77 9.15 25.44 -6.11
C TYR A 77 9.92 24.72 -7.23
N LEU A 78 10.29 23.46 -7.04
CA LEU A 78 10.94 22.66 -8.09
C LEU A 78 10.02 22.46 -9.29
N GLY A 79 8.71 22.23 -9.07
CA GLY A 79 7.73 22.14 -10.15
C GLY A 79 7.66 23.42 -10.99
N HIS A 80 7.65 24.59 -10.34
CA HIS A 80 7.68 25.89 -11.04
C HIS A 80 9.00 26.10 -11.78
N TYR A 81 10.13 25.76 -11.15
CA TYR A 81 11.44 25.85 -11.79
C TYR A 81 11.52 24.98 -13.05
N ILE A 82 11.00 23.75 -13.01
CA ILE A 82 10.95 22.84 -14.16
C ILE A 82 10.12 23.43 -15.31
N ASP A 83 9.00 24.09 -14.99
CA ASP A 83 8.10 24.66 -16.01
C ASP A 83 8.67 25.93 -16.65
N GLN A 84 9.28 26.81 -15.88
CA GLN A 84 9.83 28.09 -16.33
C GLN A 84 11.05 27.95 -17.23
N HIS A 85 11.81 26.85 -17.11
CA HIS A 85 13.04 26.66 -17.89
C HIS A 85 12.78 25.81 -19.13
N GLN A 86 13.39 26.21 -20.28
CA GLN A 86 13.30 25.45 -21.53
C GLN A 86 14.48 24.49 -21.71
N GLU A 87 15.62 24.77 -21.10
CA GLU A 87 16.83 23.94 -21.19
C GLU A 87 16.61 22.55 -20.59
N LYS A 88 16.76 21.52 -21.43
CA LYS A 88 16.56 20.12 -21.03
C LYS A 88 17.41 19.72 -19.82
N LEU A 89 18.65 20.22 -19.74
CA LEU A 89 19.58 19.90 -18.65
C LEU A 89 19.09 20.47 -17.32
N ARG A 90 18.71 21.74 -17.25
CA ARG A 90 18.19 22.40 -16.04
C ARG A 90 16.92 21.72 -15.54
N ARG A 91 16.01 21.41 -16.45
CA ARG A 91 14.78 20.67 -16.12
C ARG A 91 15.08 19.28 -15.57
N LYS A 92 16.05 18.54 -16.20
CA LYS A 92 16.47 17.22 -15.75
C LYS A 92 17.11 17.27 -14.36
N ILE A 93 17.98 18.25 -14.10
CA ILE A 93 18.59 18.43 -12.78
C ILE A 93 17.52 18.69 -11.73
N ALA A 94 16.59 19.60 -11.97
CA ALA A 94 15.54 19.94 -11.01
C ALA A 94 14.62 18.76 -10.67
N VAL A 95 14.18 17.98 -11.67
CA VAL A 95 13.37 16.77 -11.38
C VAL A 95 14.20 15.70 -10.66
N THR A 96 15.49 15.59 -10.96
CA THR A 96 16.38 14.65 -10.25
C THR A 96 16.55 15.07 -8.80
N ILE A 97 16.72 16.36 -8.51
CA ILE A 97 16.77 16.88 -7.13
C ILE A 97 15.47 16.56 -6.38
N SER A 98 14.30 16.80 -6.98
CA SER A 98 13.02 16.47 -6.37
C SER A 98 12.93 14.98 -6.02
N VAL A 99 13.22 14.10 -6.98
CA VAL A 99 13.18 12.64 -6.77
C VAL A 99 14.18 12.22 -5.69
N CYS A 100 15.42 12.71 -5.75
CA CYS A 100 16.47 12.37 -4.78
C CYS A 100 16.10 12.84 -3.36
N LEU A 101 15.62 14.07 -3.19
CA LEU A 101 15.21 14.57 -1.87
C LEU A 101 14.08 13.74 -1.26
N ASN A 102 13.04 13.45 -2.04
CA ASN A 102 11.93 12.62 -1.59
C ASN A 102 12.38 11.19 -1.25
N LEU A 103 13.24 10.59 -2.06
CA LEU A 103 13.78 9.26 -1.79
C LEU A 103 14.78 9.26 -0.61
N LEU A 104 15.57 10.32 -0.40
CA LEU A 104 16.45 10.43 0.77
C LEU A 104 15.66 10.51 2.07
N VAL A 105 14.61 11.34 2.11
CA VAL A 105 13.71 11.41 3.27
C VAL A 105 13.07 10.04 3.54
N LEU A 106 12.52 9.38 2.50
CA LEU A 106 11.97 8.05 2.62
C LEU A 106 13.02 7.02 3.10
N SER A 107 14.23 7.08 2.54
CA SER A 107 15.33 6.17 2.90
C SER A 107 15.76 6.34 4.36
N TYR A 108 15.83 7.56 4.84
CA TYR A 108 16.20 7.85 6.22
C TYR A 108 15.18 7.29 7.21
N PHE A 109 13.89 7.57 7.00
CA PHE A 109 12.87 7.16 7.97
C PHE A 109 12.44 5.70 7.83
N LYS A 110 12.45 5.13 6.62
CA LYS A 110 11.97 3.77 6.39
C LYS A 110 13.07 2.72 6.28
N TYR A 111 14.21 3.07 5.67
CA TYR A 111 15.21 2.08 5.28
C TYR A 111 16.53 2.18 6.06
N ALA A 112 16.68 3.10 7.02
CA ALA A 112 17.93 3.27 7.76
C ALA A 112 18.38 1.97 8.43
N TYR A 113 17.50 1.32 9.19
CA TYR A 113 17.81 0.03 9.84
C TYR A 113 18.14 -1.05 8.81
N PHE A 114 17.33 -1.18 7.76
CA PHE A 114 17.55 -2.17 6.70
C PHE A 114 18.90 -2.01 6.01
N PHE A 115 19.33 -0.78 5.74
CA PHE A 115 20.64 -0.52 5.15
C PHE A 115 21.76 -0.80 6.13
N THR A 116 21.62 -0.40 7.40
CA THR A 116 22.62 -0.66 8.44
C THR A 116 22.77 -2.16 8.67
N ASP A 117 21.68 -2.90 8.82
CA ASP A 117 21.71 -4.35 9.04
C ASP A 117 22.27 -5.08 7.81
N THR A 118 21.86 -4.68 6.60
CA THR A 118 22.42 -5.24 5.37
C THR A 118 23.92 -4.98 5.28
N TYR A 119 24.38 -3.77 5.58
CA TYR A 119 25.79 -3.41 5.59
C TYR A 119 26.56 -4.25 6.62
N ASN A 120 26.02 -4.37 7.84
CA ASN A 120 26.64 -5.17 8.90
C ASN A 120 26.81 -6.64 8.51
N VAL A 121 25.79 -7.23 7.88
CA VAL A 121 25.86 -8.61 7.39
C VAL A 121 26.89 -8.76 6.25
N LEU A 122 26.94 -7.83 5.31
CA LEU A 122 27.83 -7.89 4.14
C LEU A 122 29.31 -7.71 4.53
N PHE A 123 29.59 -6.82 5.48
CA PHE A 123 30.95 -6.42 5.85
C PHE A 123 31.39 -6.93 7.23
N GLN A 124 30.56 -7.76 7.89
CA GLN A 124 30.80 -8.31 9.24
C GLN A 124 31.14 -7.23 10.27
N THR A 125 30.38 -6.12 10.23
CA THR A 125 30.49 -4.97 11.13
C THR A 125 29.32 -4.93 12.11
N HIS A 126 29.40 -4.04 13.11
CA HIS A 126 28.37 -3.88 14.16
C HIS A 126 27.95 -2.41 14.31
N HIS A 127 27.73 -1.71 13.20
CA HIS A 127 27.23 -0.35 13.25
C HIS A 127 25.81 -0.29 13.80
N GLN A 128 25.54 0.71 14.62
CA GLN A 128 24.20 1.02 15.12
C GLN A 128 23.60 2.17 14.31
N THR A 129 22.29 2.09 14.12
CA THR A 129 21.53 3.17 13.47
C THR A 129 21.40 4.32 14.47
N PHE A 130 21.73 5.55 14.04
CA PHE A 130 21.70 6.74 14.87
C PHE A 130 20.77 7.79 14.26
N ASN A 131 19.88 8.37 15.08
CA ASN A 131 18.93 9.39 14.64
C ASN A 131 19.57 10.79 14.69
N TYR A 132 20.28 11.16 13.63
CA TYR A 132 20.93 12.47 13.49
C TYR A 132 19.95 13.65 13.55
N LEU A 133 18.71 13.49 13.07
CA LEU A 133 17.69 14.54 13.13
C LEU A 133 17.23 14.78 14.56
N ALA A 134 17.03 13.71 15.34
CA ALA A 134 16.72 13.81 16.77
C ALA A 134 17.88 14.46 17.53
N TYR A 135 19.12 14.03 17.27
CA TYR A 135 20.31 14.62 17.87
C TYR A 135 20.40 16.13 17.58
N TRP A 136 20.22 16.52 16.33
CA TRP A 136 20.25 17.92 15.93
C TRP A 136 19.08 18.71 16.52
N ALA A 137 17.87 18.17 16.53
CA ALA A 137 16.69 18.81 17.12
C ALA A 137 16.84 19.01 18.63
N ASN A 138 17.41 18.05 19.36
CA ASN A 138 17.70 18.14 20.78
C ASN A 138 18.74 19.23 21.09
N GLY A 139 19.64 19.54 20.14
CA GLY A 139 20.60 20.65 20.27
C GLY A 139 19.96 22.03 20.34
N PHE A 140 18.75 22.21 19.81
CA PHE A 140 17.97 23.46 19.94
C PHE A 140 17.12 23.50 21.21
N ASN A 141 16.95 22.37 21.90
CA ASN A 141 16.08 22.27 23.06
C ASN A 141 16.82 21.58 24.21
N TYR A 142 17.07 22.30 25.29
CA TYR A 142 17.91 21.88 26.43
C TYR A 142 17.47 20.60 27.18
N LYS A 143 16.37 19.93 26.77
CA LYS A 143 15.78 18.82 27.56
C LYS A 143 15.72 17.45 26.89
N GLY A 144 16.27 17.28 25.68
CA GLY A 144 16.41 15.95 25.06
C GLY A 144 15.08 15.21 24.83
N TYR A 145 14.13 15.81 24.09
CA TYR A 145 12.79 15.24 23.91
C TYR A 145 12.71 14.10 22.90
N PHE A 146 13.74 13.91 22.05
CA PHE A 146 13.70 12.92 20.97
C PHE A 146 14.74 11.83 21.22
N SER A 147 14.33 10.57 21.08
CA SER A 147 15.27 9.43 21.13
C SER A 147 16.24 9.52 19.95
N VAL A 148 17.54 9.42 20.26
CA VAL A 148 18.59 9.35 19.24
C VAL A 148 18.85 7.92 18.78
N ASP A 149 18.35 6.94 19.50
CA ASP A 149 18.52 5.52 19.21
C ASP A 149 17.39 4.97 18.34
N ASP A 150 16.28 5.74 18.20
CA ASP A 150 15.10 5.32 17.44
C ASP A 150 14.76 6.26 16.30
N ILE A 151 14.59 5.70 15.11
CA ILE A 151 14.02 6.38 13.95
C ILE A 151 12.57 5.90 13.76
N ILE A 152 11.62 6.75 14.16
CA ILE A 152 10.20 6.44 14.06
C ILE A 152 9.73 6.68 12.62
N LEU A 153 9.03 5.71 12.03
CA LEU A 153 8.48 5.81 10.69
C LEU A 153 7.25 6.74 10.66
N PRO A 154 7.28 7.87 9.93
CA PRO A 154 6.12 8.73 9.78
C PRO A 154 5.00 8.04 9.00
N VAL A 155 3.79 8.09 9.53
CA VAL A 155 2.62 7.51 8.89
C VAL A 155 2.39 8.15 7.50
N GLY A 156 2.16 7.32 6.47
CA GLY A 156 1.87 7.80 5.12
C GLY A 156 3.05 8.35 4.32
N ILE A 157 4.28 8.35 4.86
CA ILE A 157 5.47 8.90 4.16
C ILE A 157 5.64 8.29 2.76
N SER A 158 5.44 6.99 2.61
CA SER A 158 5.55 6.30 1.32
C SER A 158 4.50 6.74 0.30
N PHE A 159 3.29 7.15 0.76
CA PHE A 159 2.19 7.56 -0.10
C PHE A 159 2.40 8.98 -0.63
N TYR A 160 2.65 9.96 0.24
CA TYR A 160 2.85 11.33 -0.22
C TYR A 160 4.17 11.49 -1.01
N THR A 161 5.23 10.72 -0.70
CA THR A 161 6.45 10.66 -1.50
C THR A 161 6.15 10.26 -2.95
N PHE A 162 5.34 9.24 -3.17
CA PHE A 162 4.96 8.83 -4.52
C PHE A 162 4.08 9.87 -5.22
N GLN A 163 3.23 10.54 -4.47
CA GLN A 163 2.36 11.58 -4.98
C GLN A 163 3.17 12.80 -5.45
N THR A 164 4.12 13.28 -4.65
CA THR A 164 4.97 14.43 -4.98
C THR A 164 5.96 14.12 -6.10
N ILE A 165 6.60 12.95 -6.11
CA ILE A 165 7.44 12.49 -7.21
C ILE A 165 6.64 12.47 -8.52
N SER A 166 5.42 11.91 -8.51
CA SER A 166 4.60 11.86 -9.73
C SER A 166 4.26 13.26 -10.26
N TYR A 167 4.00 14.22 -9.37
CA TYR A 167 3.73 15.61 -9.75
C TYR A 167 4.90 16.26 -10.48
N THR A 168 6.09 16.23 -9.90
CA THR A 168 7.28 16.86 -10.50
C THR A 168 7.72 16.16 -11.79
N VAL A 169 7.61 14.83 -11.86
CA VAL A 169 7.89 14.05 -13.08
C VAL A 169 6.87 14.35 -14.18
N ASP A 170 5.57 14.51 -13.87
CA ASP A 170 4.55 14.82 -14.87
C ASP A 170 4.68 16.26 -15.40
N ILE A 171 5.12 17.23 -14.59
CA ILE A 171 5.50 18.57 -15.06
C ILE A 171 6.72 18.47 -15.98
N TYR A 172 7.75 17.71 -15.60
CA TYR A 172 8.93 17.49 -16.44
C TYR A 172 8.55 16.89 -17.81
N ARG A 173 7.60 15.94 -17.82
CA ARG A 173 7.07 15.31 -19.04
C ARG A 173 6.10 16.21 -19.82
N LYS A 174 5.79 17.40 -19.32
CA LYS A 174 4.81 18.32 -19.89
C LYS A 174 3.38 17.76 -19.99
N LYS A 175 3.01 16.84 -19.08
CA LYS A 175 1.65 16.30 -19.00
C LYS A 175 0.70 17.23 -18.26
N ILE A 176 1.21 17.92 -17.23
CA ILE A 176 0.49 18.89 -16.43
C ILE A 176 1.30 20.17 -16.28
N ALA A 177 0.62 21.30 -16.07
CA ALA A 177 1.23 22.54 -15.62
C ALA A 177 1.29 22.59 -14.09
N PRO A 178 2.27 23.29 -13.49
CA PRO A 178 2.33 23.46 -12.03
C PRO A 178 1.13 24.24 -11.51
N LEU A 179 0.65 23.87 -10.32
CA LEU A 179 -0.37 24.63 -9.61
C LEU A 179 0.17 26.00 -9.20
N LYS A 180 -0.54 27.08 -9.54
CA LYS A 180 -0.12 28.46 -9.26
C LYS A 180 -0.14 28.81 -7.76
N SER A 181 -0.98 28.12 -6.98
CA SER A 181 -1.20 28.40 -5.55
C SER A 181 -0.55 27.32 -4.69
N MET A 182 0.32 27.73 -3.77
CA MET A 182 0.89 26.86 -2.73
C MET A 182 -0.22 26.20 -1.88
N LEU A 183 -1.30 26.93 -1.59
CA LEU A 183 -2.46 26.42 -0.86
C LEU A 183 -3.11 25.27 -1.61
N ASP A 184 -3.38 25.41 -2.92
CA ASP A 184 -4.01 24.38 -3.72
C ASP A 184 -3.10 23.15 -3.89
N PHE A 185 -1.77 23.37 -3.99
CA PHE A 185 -0.80 22.27 -4.03
C PHE A 185 -0.68 21.57 -2.68
N GLY A 186 -0.59 22.33 -1.57
CA GLY A 186 -0.59 21.76 -0.23
C GLY A 186 -1.85 20.94 0.05
N PHE A 187 -3.02 21.43 -0.39
CA PHE A 187 -4.27 20.68 -0.29
C PHE A 187 -4.23 19.38 -1.11
N TYR A 188 -3.69 19.40 -2.33
CA TYR A 188 -3.52 18.19 -3.15
C TYR A 188 -2.67 17.14 -2.44
N VAL A 189 -1.52 17.54 -1.88
CA VAL A 189 -0.59 16.60 -1.24
C VAL A 189 -1.13 16.08 0.08
N SER A 190 -1.78 16.95 0.88
CA SER A 190 -2.14 16.64 2.27
C SER A 190 -3.58 16.18 2.48
N PHE A 191 -4.42 16.10 1.44
CA PHE A 191 -5.84 15.77 1.59
C PHE A 191 -6.07 14.51 2.44
N PHE A 192 -6.62 14.69 3.64
CA PHE A 192 -6.62 13.68 4.70
C PHE A 192 -7.25 12.33 4.33
N PRO A 193 -8.30 12.22 3.48
CA PRO A 193 -8.84 10.92 3.13
C PRO A 193 -7.85 10.02 2.38
N GLN A 194 -6.95 10.61 1.57
CA GLN A 194 -5.97 9.83 0.80
C GLN A 194 -4.60 9.72 1.47
N LEU A 195 -4.26 10.65 2.38
CA LEU A 195 -2.89 10.91 2.84
C LEU A 195 -2.25 9.72 3.54
N VAL A 196 -3.00 9.00 4.36
CA VAL A 196 -2.46 7.98 5.26
C VAL A 196 -2.40 6.60 4.61
N ALA A 197 -3.49 6.17 3.97
CA ALA A 197 -3.59 4.86 3.31
C ALA A 197 -4.70 4.82 2.23
N GLY A 198 -5.06 5.97 1.70
CA GLY A 198 -5.96 6.07 0.56
C GLY A 198 -5.27 5.64 -0.74
N PRO A 199 -5.99 5.68 -1.87
CA PRO A 199 -5.38 5.48 -3.18
C PRO A 199 -4.28 6.51 -3.45
N ILE A 200 -3.21 6.11 -4.14
CA ILE A 200 -2.18 7.06 -4.62
C ILE A 200 -2.78 7.88 -5.76
N VAL A 201 -3.06 9.15 -5.47
CA VAL A 201 -3.79 10.04 -6.38
C VAL A 201 -2.84 10.85 -7.23
N ARG A 202 -3.09 10.91 -8.53
CA ARG A 202 -2.30 11.72 -9.47
C ARG A 202 -2.83 13.14 -9.59
N ALA A 203 -1.92 14.08 -9.79
CA ALA A 203 -2.27 15.48 -9.96
C ALA A 203 -3.19 15.69 -11.18
N GLU A 204 -2.97 14.96 -12.27
CA GLU A 204 -3.80 15.00 -13.49
C GLU A 204 -5.29 14.73 -13.20
N GLU A 205 -5.59 13.83 -12.25
CA GLU A 205 -6.96 13.44 -11.89
C GLU A 205 -7.58 14.33 -10.81
N PHE A 206 -6.78 14.79 -9.86
CA PHE A 206 -7.29 15.47 -8.66
C PHE A 206 -7.26 17.00 -8.77
N VAL A 207 -6.23 17.58 -9.37
CA VAL A 207 -6.08 19.04 -9.49
C VAL A 207 -7.29 19.70 -10.18
N PRO A 208 -7.85 19.15 -11.27
CA PRO A 208 -9.05 19.71 -11.88
C PRO A 208 -10.25 19.81 -10.92
N GLN A 209 -10.35 18.93 -9.93
CA GLN A 209 -11.43 18.91 -8.94
C GLN A 209 -11.24 20.02 -7.89
N ILE A 210 -9.97 20.28 -7.49
CA ILE A 210 -9.62 21.38 -6.56
C ILE A 210 -10.03 22.74 -7.14
N LEU A 211 -9.85 22.92 -8.44
CA LEU A 211 -10.07 24.19 -9.12
C LEU A 211 -11.55 24.44 -9.47
N LYS A 212 -12.41 23.41 -9.42
CA LYS A 212 -13.83 23.51 -9.71
C LYS A 212 -14.66 23.79 -8.46
N LYS A 213 -15.90 24.24 -8.67
CA LYS A 213 -16.93 24.28 -7.62
C LYS A 213 -17.32 22.87 -7.25
N THR A 214 -17.45 22.61 -5.97
CA THR A 214 -17.89 21.29 -5.46
C THR A 214 -19.41 21.22 -5.50
N VAL A 215 -19.93 20.12 -6.02
CA VAL A 215 -21.35 19.75 -5.95
C VAL A 215 -21.39 18.26 -5.66
N VAL A 216 -22.14 17.86 -4.65
CA VAL A 216 -22.38 16.45 -4.32
C VAL A 216 -23.83 16.13 -4.70
N SER A 217 -24.02 15.21 -5.64
CA SER A 217 -25.36 14.74 -6.01
C SER A 217 -25.92 13.80 -4.93
N LYS A 218 -27.25 13.60 -4.94
CA LYS A 218 -27.90 12.66 -4.04
C LYS A 218 -27.37 11.23 -4.24
N GLU A 219 -27.08 10.86 -5.49
CA GLU A 219 -26.48 9.55 -5.82
C GLU A 219 -25.07 9.41 -5.26
N GLU A 220 -24.23 10.43 -5.41
CA GLU A 220 -22.87 10.46 -4.85
C GLU A 220 -22.89 10.40 -3.33
N PHE A 221 -23.82 11.11 -2.68
CA PHE A 221 -24.01 11.04 -1.23
C PHE A 221 -24.39 9.61 -0.77
N ASN A 222 -25.39 8.99 -1.43
CA ASN A 222 -25.81 7.63 -1.09
C ASN A 222 -24.68 6.60 -1.31
N LYS A 223 -23.95 6.75 -2.42
CA LYS A 223 -22.77 5.93 -2.73
C LYS A 223 -21.68 6.08 -1.67
N ALA A 224 -21.43 7.31 -1.22
CA ALA A 224 -20.43 7.60 -0.19
C ALA A 224 -20.76 6.89 1.14
N ILE A 225 -22.01 6.99 1.60
CA ILE A 225 -22.45 6.29 2.81
C ILE A 225 -22.32 4.77 2.65
N PHE A 226 -22.77 4.22 1.51
CA PHE A 226 -22.62 2.80 1.21
C PHE A 226 -21.16 2.32 1.26
N LEU A 227 -20.24 3.11 0.68
CA LEU A 227 -18.80 2.81 0.68
C LEU A 227 -18.22 2.83 2.10
N ILE A 228 -18.60 3.81 2.92
CA ILE A 228 -18.18 3.91 4.32
C ILE A 228 -18.65 2.68 5.10
N LEU A 229 -19.93 2.33 5.04
CA LEU A 229 -20.47 1.17 5.75
C LEU A 229 -19.83 -0.15 5.30
N LYS A 230 -19.71 -0.34 3.99
CA LYS A 230 -19.01 -1.50 3.41
C LYS A 230 -17.55 -1.56 3.86
N GLY A 231 -16.87 -0.42 3.91
CA GLY A 231 -15.49 -0.32 4.36
C GLY A 231 -15.32 -0.66 5.83
N LEU A 232 -16.22 -0.18 6.70
CA LEU A 232 -16.22 -0.52 8.13
C LEU A 232 -16.40 -2.03 8.36
N ILE A 233 -17.35 -2.67 7.68
CA ILE A 233 -17.53 -4.14 7.76
C ILE A 233 -16.25 -4.87 7.34
N LYS A 234 -15.65 -4.47 6.23
CA LYS A 234 -14.43 -5.11 5.75
C LYS A 234 -13.28 -4.95 6.73
N LYS A 235 -13.04 -3.74 7.25
CA LYS A 235 -11.94 -3.45 8.17
C LYS A 235 -12.18 -4.10 9.52
N MET A 236 -13.34 -3.92 10.13
CA MET A 236 -13.55 -4.34 11.51
C MET A 236 -13.92 -5.83 11.65
N ILE A 237 -14.65 -6.38 10.66
CA ILE A 237 -15.11 -7.78 10.74
C ILE A 237 -14.21 -8.71 9.94
N PHE A 238 -13.96 -8.40 8.64
CA PHE A 238 -13.18 -9.31 7.77
C PHE A 238 -11.67 -9.15 7.93
N ALA A 239 -11.20 -8.12 8.65
CA ALA A 239 -9.78 -7.97 8.94
C ALA A 239 -9.51 -8.08 10.43
N ASP A 240 -9.91 -7.10 11.23
CA ASP A 240 -9.48 -6.98 12.63
C ASP A 240 -10.00 -8.12 13.50
N PHE A 241 -11.30 -8.44 13.39
CA PHE A 241 -11.88 -9.53 14.19
C PHE A 241 -11.22 -10.89 13.89
N ILE A 242 -11.01 -11.21 12.59
CA ILE A 242 -10.35 -12.47 12.20
C ILE A 242 -8.90 -12.48 12.67
N ALA A 243 -8.18 -11.35 12.57
CA ALA A 243 -6.80 -11.22 13.02
C ALA A 243 -6.67 -11.59 14.50
N MET A 244 -7.37 -10.86 15.36
CA MET A 244 -7.28 -11.01 16.82
C MET A 244 -7.73 -12.38 17.32
N HIS A 245 -8.78 -12.95 16.74
CA HIS A 245 -9.39 -14.17 17.24
C HIS A 245 -8.79 -15.45 16.67
N PHE A 246 -8.04 -15.36 15.55
CA PHE A 246 -7.50 -16.55 14.92
C PHE A 246 -6.08 -16.34 14.35
N LEU A 247 -5.86 -15.35 13.47
CA LEU A 247 -4.67 -15.34 12.63
C LEU A 247 -3.41 -14.97 13.39
N ASP A 248 -3.46 -13.94 14.24
CA ASP A 248 -2.27 -13.46 14.95
C ASP A 248 -1.71 -14.53 15.87
N LYS A 249 -2.58 -15.28 16.56
CA LYS A 249 -2.16 -16.40 17.42
C LYS A 249 -1.36 -17.46 16.66
N VAL A 250 -1.73 -17.74 15.41
CA VAL A 250 -1.05 -18.75 14.59
C VAL A 250 0.24 -18.21 13.98
N PHE A 251 0.22 -16.98 13.46
CA PHE A 251 1.39 -16.39 12.82
C PHE A 251 2.47 -15.94 13.80
N ASP A 252 2.10 -15.62 15.03
CA ASP A 252 3.07 -15.23 16.08
C ASP A 252 3.82 -16.42 16.67
N ALA A 253 3.24 -17.63 16.58
CA ALA A 253 3.86 -18.87 17.06
C ALA A 253 3.58 -20.06 16.13
N PRO A 254 4.03 -20.06 14.85
CA PRO A 254 3.67 -21.12 13.90
C PRO A 254 4.05 -22.52 14.34
N ALA A 255 5.16 -22.65 15.04
CA ALA A 255 5.67 -23.93 15.57
C ALA A 255 4.74 -24.58 16.62
N MET A 256 3.88 -23.80 17.29
CA MET A 256 2.95 -24.29 18.30
C MET A 256 1.63 -24.82 17.69
N HIS A 257 1.45 -24.70 16.39
CA HIS A 257 0.21 -25.03 15.69
C HIS A 257 0.45 -26.07 14.61
N THR A 258 -0.57 -26.92 14.36
CA THR A 258 -0.47 -27.94 13.31
C THR A 258 -0.35 -27.32 11.92
N GLY A 259 0.17 -28.08 10.95
CA GLY A 259 0.25 -27.65 9.56
C GLY A 259 -1.13 -27.32 8.98
N PHE A 260 -2.16 -28.06 9.36
CA PHE A 260 -3.55 -27.76 8.96
C PHE A 260 -4.02 -26.38 9.45
N MET A 261 -3.74 -26.05 10.72
CA MET A 261 -4.09 -24.74 11.28
C MET A 261 -3.32 -23.59 10.63
N ASN A 262 -2.02 -23.80 10.36
CA ASN A 262 -1.17 -22.87 9.64
C ASN A 262 -1.67 -22.62 8.20
N LEU A 263 -2.16 -23.64 7.47
CA LEU A 263 -2.77 -23.47 6.15
C LEU A 263 -4.09 -22.68 6.22
N LEU A 264 -4.97 -22.98 7.18
CA LEU A 264 -6.20 -22.24 7.37
C LEU A 264 -5.92 -20.76 7.68
N ALA A 265 -4.92 -20.49 8.53
CA ALA A 265 -4.49 -19.13 8.85
C ALA A 265 -3.97 -18.38 7.61
N LEU A 266 -3.20 -19.03 6.74
CA LEU A 266 -2.71 -18.41 5.50
C LEU A 266 -3.86 -18.04 4.54
N ILE A 267 -4.87 -18.91 4.41
CA ILE A 267 -6.09 -18.61 3.64
C ILE A 267 -6.84 -17.44 4.28
N GLY A 268 -7.02 -17.47 5.59
CA GLY A 268 -7.66 -16.37 6.35
C GLY A 268 -6.90 -15.05 6.20
N TYR A 269 -5.56 -15.08 6.24
CA TYR A 269 -4.74 -13.89 6.05
C TYR A 269 -4.93 -13.24 4.67
N SER A 270 -5.17 -14.03 3.64
CA SER A 270 -5.50 -13.49 2.32
C SER A 270 -6.80 -12.65 2.35
N LEU A 271 -7.78 -13.05 3.15
CA LEU A 271 -9.00 -12.25 3.36
C LEU A 271 -8.72 -11.04 4.26
N GLN A 272 -7.94 -11.22 5.33
CA GLN A 272 -7.57 -10.15 6.27
C GLN A 272 -6.92 -8.98 5.53
N ILE A 273 -5.84 -9.20 4.80
CA ILE A 273 -5.12 -8.14 4.09
C ILE A 273 -5.99 -7.45 3.03
N TYR A 274 -6.90 -8.20 2.39
CA TYR A 274 -7.88 -7.62 1.48
C TYR A 274 -8.93 -6.80 2.24
N GLY A 275 -9.46 -7.31 3.34
CA GLY A 275 -10.45 -6.63 4.18
C GLY A 275 -9.90 -5.34 4.76
N ASP A 276 -8.70 -5.40 5.32
CA ASP A 276 -8.00 -4.26 5.92
C ASP A 276 -7.80 -3.14 4.90
N PHE A 277 -7.10 -3.43 3.81
CA PHE A 277 -6.72 -2.40 2.86
C PHE A 277 -7.89 -1.95 1.97
N SER A 278 -8.73 -2.86 1.45
CA SER A 278 -9.88 -2.44 0.65
C SER A 278 -10.97 -1.78 1.51
N GLY A 279 -11.08 -2.14 2.79
CA GLY A 279 -11.99 -1.50 3.74
C GLY A 279 -11.58 -0.06 4.02
N TYR A 280 -10.30 0.15 4.36
CA TYR A 280 -9.74 1.48 4.55
C TYR A 280 -9.90 2.37 3.31
N THR A 281 -9.61 1.81 2.13
CA THR A 281 -9.77 2.51 0.85
C THR A 281 -11.24 2.86 0.55
N ASP A 282 -12.17 1.95 0.81
CA ASP A 282 -13.62 2.22 0.62
C ASP A 282 -14.08 3.38 1.53
N ILE A 283 -13.64 3.42 2.81
CA ILE A 283 -13.92 4.54 3.72
C ILE A 283 -13.31 5.83 3.19
N ALA A 284 -12.05 5.81 2.79
CA ALA A 284 -11.34 6.98 2.24
C ALA A 284 -12.07 7.57 1.02
N ILE A 285 -12.49 6.72 0.08
CA ILE A 285 -13.24 7.12 -1.12
C ILE A 285 -14.61 7.69 -0.71
N GLY A 286 -15.31 7.06 0.24
CA GLY A 286 -16.60 7.53 0.73
C GLY A 286 -16.50 8.89 1.41
N VAL A 287 -15.54 9.08 2.32
CA VAL A 287 -15.27 10.35 3.02
C VAL A 287 -14.91 11.46 2.03
N ALA A 288 -14.02 11.17 1.06
CA ALA A 288 -13.66 12.12 0.01
C ALA A 288 -14.88 12.51 -0.85
N LEU A 289 -15.74 11.55 -1.19
CA LEU A 289 -16.93 11.77 -2.00
C LEU A 289 -17.97 12.63 -1.26
N LEU A 290 -18.12 12.50 0.06
CA LEU A 290 -18.96 13.41 0.87
C LEU A 290 -18.44 14.85 0.83
N LEU A 291 -17.12 15.03 0.71
CA LEU A 291 -16.48 16.33 0.52
C LEU A 291 -16.45 16.76 -0.97
N GLY A 292 -17.07 15.98 -1.86
CA GLY A 292 -17.21 16.28 -3.29
C GLY A 292 -15.94 16.04 -4.11
N PHE A 293 -15.01 15.17 -3.62
CA PHE A 293 -13.80 14.77 -4.32
C PHE A 293 -13.84 13.29 -4.66
N LYS A 294 -13.50 12.95 -5.91
CA LYS A 294 -13.46 11.58 -6.42
C LYS A 294 -12.05 11.05 -6.35
N LEU A 295 -11.87 9.97 -5.62
CA LEU A 295 -10.60 9.23 -5.57
C LEU A 295 -10.68 8.00 -6.49
N PRO A 296 -9.53 7.53 -7.05
CA PRO A 296 -9.51 6.36 -7.92
C PRO A 296 -9.82 5.07 -7.15
N VAL A 297 -10.42 4.10 -7.87
CA VAL A 297 -10.67 2.77 -7.34
C VAL A 297 -9.34 2.02 -7.19
N ASN A 298 -9.15 1.38 -6.02
CA ASN A 298 -7.89 0.68 -5.71
C ASN A 298 -8.00 -0.85 -5.74
N PHE A 299 -9.22 -1.40 -5.69
CA PHE A 299 -9.47 -2.84 -5.71
C PHE A 299 -10.66 -3.20 -6.62
N ASN A 300 -10.48 -4.26 -7.43
CA ASN A 300 -11.53 -4.80 -8.30
C ASN A 300 -11.60 -6.32 -8.18
N SER A 301 -12.12 -6.84 -7.05
CA SER A 301 -12.26 -8.27 -6.78
C SER A 301 -11.00 -9.09 -7.17
N PRO A 302 -9.83 -8.83 -6.52
CA PRO A 302 -8.54 -9.35 -6.96
C PRO A 302 -8.44 -10.89 -6.97
N TYR A 303 -9.17 -11.59 -6.10
CA TYR A 303 -9.15 -13.06 -6.07
C TYR A 303 -10.02 -13.73 -7.16
N LYS A 304 -10.58 -12.93 -8.08
CA LYS A 304 -11.16 -13.40 -9.34
C LYS A 304 -10.16 -13.37 -10.49
N ALA A 305 -8.91 -13.02 -10.22
CA ALA A 305 -7.88 -12.92 -11.24
C ALA A 305 -7.59 -14.27 -11.89
N LEU A 306 -7.42 -14.26 -13.20
CA LEU A 306 -7.14 -15.46 -14.00
C LEU A 306 -5.65 -15.80 -14.10
N ASN A 307 -4.79 -14.87 -13.68
CA ASN A 307 -3.34 -15.00 -13.69
C ASN A 307 -2.69 -13.90 -12.84
N CYS A 308 -1.39 -14.01 -12.56
CA CYS A 308 -0.65 -13.03 -11.76
C CYS A 308 -0.67 -11.61 -12.33
N GLY A 309 -0.62 -11.45 -13.65
CA GLY A 309 -0.72 -10.12 -14.28
C GLY A 309 -2.12 -9.49 -14.14
N ASP A 310 -3.19 -10.31 -14.20
CA ASP A 310 -4.56 -9.86 -13.95
C ASP A 310 -4.78 -9.52 -12.47
N PHE A 311 -4.13 -10.26 -11.55
CA PHE A 311 -4.16 -9.95 -10.12
C PHE A 311 -3.64 -8.53 -9.84
N TRP A 312 -2.49 -8.14 -10.37
CA TRP A 312 -1.91 -6.81 -10.17
C TRP A 312 -2.69 -5.68 -10.88
N LYS A 313 -3.56 -5.99 -11.83
CA LYS A 313 -4.53 -5.04 -12.40
C LYS A 313 -5.77 -4.84 -11.53
N ARG A 314 -5.97 -5.68 -10.52
CA ARG A 314 -7.14 -5.70 -9.63
C ARG A 314 -6.79 -5.40 -8.18
N TRP A 315 -5.55 -5.61 -7.78
CA TRP A 315 -4.99 -5.37 -6.46
C TRP A 315 -4.16 -4.11 -6.45
N HIS A 316 -4.44 -3.20 -5.49
CA HIS A 316 -3.69 -1.95 -5.30
C HIS A 316 -3.42 -1.22 -6.63
N ILE A 317 -4.50 -0.94 -7.36
CA ILE A 317 -4.46 -0.45 -8.75
C ILE A 317 -3.65 0.84 -8.86
N SER A 318 -3.81 1.76 -7.90
CA SER A 318 -3.10 3.04 -7.88
C SER A 318 -1.58 2.85 -7.77
N LEU A 319 -1.11 1.92 -6.92
CA LEU A 319 0.32 1.57 -6.82
C LEU A 319 0.82 0.87 -8.09
N SER A 320 0.08 -0.13 -8.57
CA SER A 320 0.48 -0.92 -9.74
C SER A 320 0.63 -0.03 -10.99
N THR A 321 -0.28 0.94 -11.16
CA THR A 321 -0.19 1.92 -12.25
C THR A 321 0.94 2.93 -12.02
N TRP A 322 1.19 3.33 -10.76
CA TRP A 322 2.31 4.20 -10.42
C TRP A 322 3.65 3.53 -10.74
N LEU A 323 3.87 2.30 -10.25
CA LEU A 323 5.08 1.53 -10.54
C LEU A 323 5.29 1.32 -12.04
N LYS A 324 4.23 1.06 -12.79
CA LYS A 324 4.30 0.96 -14.24
C LYS A 324 4.79 2.26 -14.89
N ASP A 325 4.23 3.42 -14.51
CA ASP A 325 4.45 4.67 -15.23
C ASP A 325 5.72 5.41 -14.78
N TYR A 326 6.13 5.25 -13.51
CA TYR A 326 7.26 5.98 -12.94
C TYR A 326 8.48 5.10 -12.63
N LEU A 327 8.35 3.77 -12.71
CA LEU A 327 9.48 2.85 -12.55
C LEU A 327 9.67 1.94 -13.76
N TYR A 328 8.67 1.12 -14.13
CA TYR A 328 8.80 0.14 -15.20
C TYR A 328 9.09 0.77 -16.58
N ILE A 329 8.31 1.79 -16.96
CA ILE A 329 8.51 2.48 -18.25
C ILE A 329 9.86 3.24 -18.28
N PRO A 330 10.27 3.99 -17.24
CA PRO A 330 11.60 4.61 -17.19
C PRO A 330 12.77 3.63 -17.21
N LEU A 331 12.63 2.43 -16.67
CA LEU A 331 13.61 1.34 -16.81
C LEU A 331 13.72 0.81 -18.25
N GLY A 332 12.82 1.24 -19.16
CA GLY A 332 12.79 0.81 -20.57
C GLY A 332 11.60 -0.08 -20.93
N GLY A 333 10.84 -0.56 -19.93
CA GLY A 333 9.61 -1.31 -20.11
C GLY A 333 9.81 -2.57 -20.96
N ASN A 334 8.97 -2.73 -22.00
CA ASN A 334 9.01 -3.86 -22.95
C ASN A 334 9.98 -3.64 -24.12
N ARG A 335 10.68 -2.50 -24.19
CA ARG A 335 11.40 -2.10 -25.40
C ARG A 335 12.90 -2.17 -25.26
N ASN A 336 13.44 -1.54 -24.23
CA ASN A 336 14.88 -1.30 -24.09
C ASN A 336 15.34 -1.51 -22.65
N SER A 337 16.66 -1.65 -22.44
CA SER A 337 17.34 -1.44 -21.17
C SER A 337 17.78 0.01 -21.04
N THR A 338 17.85 0.52 -19.83
CA THR A 338 18.40 1.84 -19.51
C THR A 338 19.53 1.68 -18.51
N LEU A 339 20.31 2.74 -18.26
CA LEU A 339 21.32 2.75 -17.21
C LEU A 339 20.72 2.28 -15.86
N GLY A 340 19.48 2.68 -15.55
CA GLY A 340 18.78 2.24 -14.36
C GLY A 340 18.59 0.72 -14.30
N THR A 341 18.25 0.07 -15.42
CA THR A 341 18.16 -1.39 -15.48
C THR A 341 19.47 -2.05 -15.07
N PHE A 342 20.60 -1.59 -15.60
CA PHE A 342 21.92 -2.14 -15.28
C PHE A 342 22.31 -1.89 -13.82
N VAL A 343 22.17 -0.66 -13.33
CA VAL A 343 22.54 -0.28 -11.96
C VAL A 343 21.74 -1.09 -10.93
N PHE A 344 20.43 -1.12 -11.05
CA PHE A 344 19.60 -1.87 -10.09
C PHE A 344 19.83 -3.39 -10.20
N SER A 345 20.00 -3.93 -11.42
CA SER A 345 20.35 -5.36 -11.58
C SER A 345 21.66 -5.68 -10.90
N LEU A 346 22.68 -4.84 -11.09
CA LEU A 346 24.00 -5.04 -10.46
C LEU A 346 23.88 -5.00 -8.94
N ILE A 347 23.17 -4.02 -8.38
CA ILE A 347 22.94 -3.91 -6.92
C ILE A 347 22.31 -5.20 -6.39
N PHE A 348 21.21 -5.65 -6.97
CA PHE A 348 20.51 -6.86 -6.50
C PHE A 348 21.36 -8.14 -6.65
N VAL A 349 22.13 -8.26 -7.75
CA VAL A 349 23.02 -9.41 -7.97
C VAL A 349 24.17 -9.39 -6.97
N VAL A 350 24.81 -8.26 -6.75
CA VAL A 350 25.92 -8.14 -5.78
C VAL A 350 25.43 -8.51 -4.38
N ILE A 351 24.30 -7.96 -3.95
CA ILE A 351 23.72 -8.28 -2.65
C ILE A 351 23.43 -9.79 -2.54
N LEU A 352 22.82 -10.39 -3.56
CA LEU A 352 22.50 -11.81 -3.58
C LEU A 352 23.74 -12.69 -3.51
N VAL A 353 24.78 -12.36 -4.29
CA VAL A 353 26.05 -13.09 -4.32
C VAL A 353 26.76 -13.02 -2.98
N VAL A 354 26.83 -11.84 -2.37
CA VAL A 354 27.48 -11.67 -1.08
C VAL A 354 26.69 -12.33 0.04
N ALA A 355 25.35 -12.21 0.03
CA ALA A 355 24.49 -12.84 1.03
C ALA A 355 24.57 -14.38 1.02
N ILE A 356 24.72 -15.00 -0.16
CA ILE A 356 24.89 -16.44 -0.27
C ILE A 356 26.30 -16.89 0.12
N GLY A 357 27.32 -16.04 -0.09
CA GLY A 357 28.71 -16.30 0.31
C GLY A 357 29.34 -17.56 -0.30
N ASN A 358 28.79 -18.08 -1.40
CA ASN A 358 29.22 -19.34 -2.01
C ASN A 358 29.93 -19.07 -3.35
N LEU A 359 31.23 -19.47 -3.44
CA LEU A 359 32.03 -19.25 -4.63
C LEU A 359 31.43 -19.91 -5.90
N THR A 360 30.91 -21.11 -5.78
CA THR A 360 30.28 -21.81 -6.92
C THR A 360 29.07 -21.03 -7.42
N PHE A 361 28.23 -20.57 -6.52
CA PHE A 361 27.07 -19.74 -6.87
C PHE A 361 27.50 -18.43 -7.54
N THR A 362 28.57 -17.78 -7.04
CA THR A 362 29.13 -16.56 -7.62
C THR A 362 29.63 -16.78 -9.04
N LEU A 363 30.37 -17.86 -9.26
CA LEU A 363 30.89 -18.23 -10.59
C LEU A 363 29.77 -18.56 -11.57
N ILE A 364 28.75 -19.33 -11.15
CA ILE A 364 27.58 -19.64 -11.99
C ILE A 364 26.83 -18.37 -12.36
N THR A 365 26.53 -17.53 -11.39
CA THR A 365 25.79 -16.26 -11.61
C THR A 365 26.56 -15.33 -12.52
N GLY A 366 27.88 -15.15 -12.28
CA GLY A 366 28.77 -14.36 -13.14
C GLY A 366 28.83 -14.90 -14.56
N SER A 367 28.97 -16.21 -14.72
CA SER A 367 28.99 -16.86 -16.04
C SER A 367 27.67 -16.67 -16.79
N LEU A 368 26.52 -16.82 -16.12
CA LEU A 368 25.21 -16.61 -16.73
C LEU A 368 25.00 -15.16 -17.16
N LEU A 369 25.47 -14.19 -16.37
CA LEU A 369 25.42 -12.77 -16.71
C LEU A 369 26.29 -12.46 -17.93
N ILE A 370 27.52 -13.00 -17.99
CA ILE A 370 28.43 -12.82 -19.13
C ILE A 370 27.83 -13.43 -20.38
N ILE A 371 27.45 -14.71 -20.33
CA ILE A 371 26.85 -15.43 -21.47
C ILE A 371 25.58 -14.73 -21.94
N GLY A 372 24.69 -14.37 -21.00
CA GLY A 372 23.45 -13.67 -21.33
C GLY A 372 23.72 -12.31 -22.00
N SER A 373 24.72 -11.56 -21.52
CA SER A 373 25.12 -10.28 -22.09
C SER A 373 25.71 -10.43 -23.50
N VAL A 374 26.57 -11.44 -23.72
CA VAL A 374 27.14 -11.75 -25.03
C VAL A 374 26.04 -12.15 -26.01
N VAL A 375 25.14 -13.06 -25.62
CA VAL A 375 24.03 -13.47 -26.49
C VAL A 375 23.11 -12.27 -26.80
N ALA A 376 22.80 -11.44 -25.81
CA ALA A 376 21.98 -10.25 -25.99
C ALA A 376 22.63 -9.23 -26.96
N PHE A 377 23.96 -9.11 -26.91
CA PHE A 377 24.69 -8.23 -27.83
C PHE A 377 24.55 -8.66 -29.29
N PHE A 378 24.69 -9.97 -29.59
CA PHE A 378 24.62 -10.49 -30.94
C PHE A 378 23.20 -10.81 -31.43
N TYR A 379 22.25 -11.07 -30.52
CA TYR A 379 20.89 -11.48 -30.88
C TYR A 379 19.83 -10.57 -30.27
N LYS A 380 19.43 -9.54 -31.00
CA LYS A 380 18.49 -8.50 -30.55
C LYS A 380 17.12 -8.99 -30.04
N PRO A 381 16.50 -10.07 -30.59
CA PRO A 381 15.28 -10.61 -30.01
C PRO A 381 15.49 -11.14 -28.57
N PHE A 382 16.66 -11.73 -28.28
CA PHE A 382 16.99 -12.19 -26.93
C PHE A 382 17.25 -11.02 -25.97
N GLU A 383 17.94 -9.96 -26.44
CA GLU A 383 18.11 -8.73 -25.65
C GLU A 383 16.76 -8.17 -25.19
N ARG A 384 15.81 -8.00 -26.10
CA ARG A 384 14.46 -7.50 -25.78
C ARG A 384 13.72 -8.40 -24.80
N TYR A 385 13.88 -9.70 -24.98
CA TYR A 385 13.30 -10.71 -24.14
C TYR A 385 13.86 -10.66 -22.72
N LEU A 386 15.16 -10.65 -22.57
CA LEU A 386 15.89 -10.58 -21.31
C LEU A 386 15.57 -9.27 -20.58
N THR A 387 15.69 -8.13 -21.27
CA THR A 387 15.41 -6.80 -20.72
C THR A 387 14.00 -6.65 -20.19
N THR A 388 12.99 -7.14 -20.92
CA THR A 388 11.60 -7.09 -20.46
C THR A 388 11.41 -7.85 -19.15
N ASN A 389 12.02 -9.03 -19.03
CA ASN A 389 11.89 -9.86 -17.83
C ASN A 389 12.65 -9.26 -16.65
N ILE A 390 13.84 -8.71 -16.90
CA ILE A 390 14.61 -7.98 -15.87
C ILE A 390 13.82 -6.76 -15.38
N ASN A 391 13.26 -5.95 -16.28
CA ASN A 391 12.48 -4.76 -15.89
C ASN A 391 11.23 -5.15 -15.07
N ILE A 392 10.54 -6.25 -15.41
CA ILE A 392 9.43 -6.79 -14.60
C ILE A 392 9.96 -7.18 -13.21
N MET A 393 11.04 -7.98 -13.16
CA MET A 393 11.61 -8.45 -11.91
C MET A 393 12.05 -7.30 -11.01
N LEU A 394 12.79 -6.31 -11.54
CA LEU A 394 13.22 -5.13 -10.79
C LEU A 394 12.04 -4.32 -10.26
N THR A 395 11.01 -4.14 -11.09
CA THR A 395 9.80 -3.43 -10.67
C THR A 395 9.11 -4.13 -9.50
N MET A 396 9.04 -5.45 -9.53
CA MET A 396 8.41 -6.24 -8.49
C MET A 396 9.27 -6.35 -7.22
N LEU A 397 10.60 -6.43 -7.35
CA LEU A 397 11.53 -6.40 -6.21
C LEU A 397 11.49 -5.06 -5.48
N ILE A 398 11.58 -3.95 -6.22
CA ILE A 398 11.50 -2.60 -5.67
C ILE A 398 10.11 -2.34 -5.09
N GLY A 399 9.05 -2.78 -5.77
CA GLY A 399 7.67 -2.73 -5.27
C GLY A 399 7.49 -3.55 -3.99
N GLY A 400 8.15 -4.70 -3.89
CA GLY A 400 8.19 -5.50 -2.67
C GLY A 400 8.85 -4.74 -1.51
N LEU A 401 10.05 -4.22 -1.70
CA LEU A 401 10.76 -3.42 -0.70
C LEU A 401 9.99 -2.16 -0.31
N TRP A 402 9.19 -1.58 -1.21
CA TRP A 402 8.34 -0.44 -0.88
C TRP A 402 7.31 -0.78 0.22
N HIS A 403 6.82 -2.03 0.25
CA HIS A 403 5.90 -2.47 1.30
C HIS A 403 6.57 -2.54 2.68
N GLY A 404 7.84 -2.97 2.76
CA GLY A 404 8.55 -3.05 4.03
C GLY A 404 10.06 -3.14 3.86
N ALA A 405 10.79 -2.60 4.83
CA ALA A 405 12.24 -2.54 4.84
C ALA A 405 12.85 -3.86 5.38
N ALA A 406 12.57 -4.99 4.70
CA ALA A 406 13.14 -6.30 5.04
C ALA A 406 13.23 -7.21 3.82
N TRP A 407 14.18 -8.14 3.82
CA TRP A 407 14.42 -9.07 2.72
C TRP A 407 13.21 -9.97 2.40
N LYS A 408 12.38 -10.29 3.37
CA LYS A 408 11.13 -11.04 3.17
C LYS A 408 10.19 -10.37 2.16
N PHE A 409 10.14 -9.03 2.14
CA PHE A 409 9.35 -8.27 1.18
C PHE A 409 9.98 -8.27 -0.23
N ALA A 410 11.32 -8.26 -0.31
CA ALA A 410 12.01 -8.44 -1.59
C ALA A 410 11.73 -9.85 -2.17
N ILE A 411 11.79 -10.90 -1.33
CA ILE A 411 11.45 -12.28 -1.73
C ILE A 411 9.99 -12.34 -2.20
N TRP A 412 9.06 -11.76 -1.44
CA TRP A 412 7.65 -11.68 -1.83
C TRP A 412 7.46 -11.00 -3.18
N GLY A 413 8.10 -9.85 -3.39
CA GLY A 413 8.09 -9.14 -4.67
C GLY A 413 8.69 -9.97 -5.80
N GLY A 414 9.84 -10.61 -5.57
CA GLY A 414 10.51 -11.49 -6.52
C GLY A 414 9.65 -12.68 -6.96
N LEU A 415 9.00 -13.37 -6.01
CA LEU A 415 8.06 -14.45 -6.29
C LEU A 415 6.89 -13.97 -7.17
N ASN A 416 6.31 -12.83 -6.84
CA ASN A 416 5.25 -12.24 -7.66
C ASN A 416 5.76 -11.86 -9.05
N GLY A 417 6.98 -11.33 -9.17
CA GLY A 417 7.66 -11.07 -10.45
C GLY A 417 7.84 -12.34 -11.27
N LEU A 418 8.32 -13.42 -10.64
CA LEU A 418 8.43 -14.75 -11.26
C LEU A 418 7.08 -15.26 -11.74
N GLY A 419 6.01 -15.10 -10.94
CA GLY A 419 4.65 -15.47 -11.32
C GLY A 419 4.16 -14.75 -12.58
N VAL A 420 4.44 -13.44 -12.70
CA VAL A 420 4.10 -12.66 -13.91
C VAL A 420 4.91 -13.13 -15.11
N ILE A 421 6.21 -13.36 -14.94
CA ILE A 421 7.11 -13.82 -15.99
C ILE A 421 6.74 -15.25 -16.42
N ALA A 422 6.55 -16.17 -15.48
CA ALA A 422 6.17 -17.56 -15.76
C ALA A 422 4.85 -17.62 -16.54
N TYR A 423 3.84 -16.86 -16.14
CA TYR A 423 2.58 -16.81 -16.87
C TYR A 423 2.75 -16.25 -18.29
N LYS A 424 3.63 -15.28 -18.53
CA LYS A 424 3.92 -14.74 -19.87
C LYS A 424 4.36 -15.83 -20.85
N TYR A 425 5.03 -16.88 -20.36
CA TYR A 425 5.45 -18.04 -21.18
C TYR A 425 4.42 -19.14 -21.18
N TRP A 426 3.86 -19.45 -20.01
CA TRP A 426 2.83 -20.47 -19.86
C TRP A 426 1.65 -20.26 -20.81
N ARG A 427 1.15 -19.05 -20.95
CA ARG A 427 0.03 -18.73 -21.85
C ARG A 427 0.26 -19.06 -23.32
N LYS A 428 1.52 -19.25 -23.76
CA LYS A 428 1.85 -19.59 -25.15
C LYS A 428 1.69 -21.09 -25.44
N VAL A 429 1.78 -21.91 -24.40
CA VAL A 429 1.73 -23.38 -24.48
C VAL A 429 0.55 -23.98 -23.72
N SER A 430 -0.19 -23.15 -22.98
CA SER A 430 -1.32 -23.58 -22.16
C SER A 430 -2.46 -24.11 -23.01
N PRO A 431 -2.91 -25.36 -22.81
CA PRO A 431 -3.98 -25.98 -23.61
C PRO A 431 -5.36 -25.36 -23.30
N TYR A 432 -5.50 -24.65 -22.18
CA TYR A 432 -6.75 -24.07 -21.73
C TYR A 432 -6.76 -22.53 -21.72
N GLU A 433 -5.73 -21.87 -22.28
CA GLU A 433 -5.67 -20.39 -22.22
C GLU A 433 -6.87 -19.73 -22.91
N ASN A 434 -7.24 -20.21 -24.08
CA ASN A 434 -8.36 -19.69 -24.87
C ASN A 434 -9.68 -20.42 -24.61
N SER A 435 -9.73 -21.33 -23.64
CA SER A 435 -10.95 -22.07 -23.32
C SER A 435 -11.99 -21.16 -22.64
N ALA A 436 -13.19 -21.14 -23.19
CA ALA A 436 -14.37 -20.47 -22.61
C ALA A 436 -15.04 -21.31 -21.48
N SER A 437 -14.57 -22.54 -21.23
CA SER A 437 -15.13 -23.43 -20.22
C SER A 437 -15.06 -22.81 -18.82
N TRP A 438 -16.15 -22.95 -18.06
CA TRP A 438 -16.19 -22.54 -16.67
C TRP A 438 -15.18 -23.29 -15.80
N VAL A 439 -14.87 -24.56 -16.13
CA VAL A 439 -13.86 -25.38 -15.44
C VAL A 439 -12.46 -24.79 -15.63
N ALA A 440 -12.09 -24.43 -16.87
CA ALA A 440 -10.81 -23.78 -17.15
C ALA A 440 -10.70 -22.44 -16.44
N ARG A 441 -11.78 -21.67 -16.37
CA ARG A 441 -11.82 -20.41 -15.61
C ARG A 441 -11.65 -20.62 -14.12
N ALA A 442 -12.36 -21.59 -13.54
CA ALA A 442 -12.25 -21.93 -12.12
C ALA A 442 -10.83 -22.37 -11.77
N TRP A 443 -10.22 -23.22 -12.62
CA TRP A 443 -8.83 -23.67 -12.47
C TRP A 443 -7.85 -22.50 -12.48
N LYS A 444 -7.95 -21.58 -13.44
CA LYS A 444 -7.10 -20.38 -13.53
C LYS A 444 -7.22 -19.52 -12.26
N ILE A 445 -8.44 -19.30 -11.76
CA ILE A 445 -8.69 -18.56 -10.54
C ILE A 445 -8.07 -19.27 -9.34
N LEU A 446 -8.33 -20.57 -9.18
CA LEU A 446 -7.81 -21.37 -8.07
C LEU A 446 -6.28 -21.35 -8.03
N PHE A 447 -5.65 -21.63 -9.17
CA PHE A 447 -4.19 -21.64 -9.27
C PHE A 447 -3.59 -20.27 -8.95
N THR A 448 -4.16 -19.20 -9.51
CA THR A 448 -3.70 -17.83 -9.24
C THR A 448 -3.89 -17.45 -7.77
N PHE A 449 -5.06 -17.74 -7.20
CA PHE A 449 -5.34 -17.51 -5.80
C PHE A 449 -4.38 -18.26 -4.87
N SER A 450 -4.16 -19.57 -5.14
CA SER A 450 -3.24 -20.38 -4.35
C SER A 450 -1.81 -19.86 -4.41
N PHE A 451 -1.32 -19.49 -5.59
CA PHE A 451 0.02 -18.92 -5.76
C PHE A 451 0.16 -17.59 -5.00
N ILE A 452 -0.78 -16.66 -5.16
CA ILE A 452 -0.76 -15.37 -4.47
C ILE A 452 -0.86 -15.55 -2.94
N THR A 453 -1.71 -16.47 -2.48
CA THR A 453 -1.85 -16.81 -1.06
C THR A 453 -0.56 -17.40 -0.52
N PHE A 454 0.07 -18.32 -1.24
CA PHE A 454 1.38 -18.88 -0.88
C PHE A 454 2.44 -17.80 -0.70
N THR A 455 2.56 -16.85 -1.63
CA THR A 455 3.59 -15.79 -1.52
C THR A 455 3.41 -14.93 -0.27
N ARG A 456 2.22 -14.85 0.31
CA ARG A 456 1.91 -14.05 1.49
C ARG A 456 2.50 -14.57 2.79
N ILE A 457 3.01 -15.79 2.82
CA ILE A 457 3.80 -16.31 3.95
C ILE A 457 4.95 -15.34 4.26
N PHE A 458 5.70 -14.95 3.21
CA PHE A 458 6.81 -13.99 3.32
C PHE A 458 6.35 -12.59 3.70
N PHE A 459 5.13 -12.22 3.37
CA PHE A 459 4.58 -10.91 3.72
C PHE A 459 4.15 -10.84 5.20
N ARG A 460 3.49 -11.89 5.73
CA ARG A 460 2.90 -11.88 7.08
C ARG A 460 3.88 -12.29 8.18
N SER A 461 4.72 -13.28 7.94
CA SER A 461 5.65 -13.77 8.97
C SER A 461 6.50 -12.63 9.53
N ASN A 462 6.80 -12.66 10.81
CA ASN A 462 7.59 -11.61 11.47
C ASN A 462 9.02 -11.56 10.91
N ASP A 463 9.61 -12.75 10.68
CA ASP A 463 10.96 -12.93 10.17
C ASP A 463 11.06 -14.21 9.29
N MET A 464 12.27 -14.54 8.86
CA MET A 464 12.52 -15.76 8.07
C MET A 464 12.46 -17.03 8.91
N GLU A 465 12.67 -16.94 10.21
CA GLU A 465 12.52 -18.08 11.12
C GLU A 465 11.04 -18.52 11.19
N GLY A 466 10.10 -17.58 11.34
CA GLY A 466 8.66 -17.85 11.27
C GLY A 466 8.24 -18.47 9.94
N VAL A 467 8.86 -18.05 8.82
CA VAL A 467 8.64 -18.68 7.50
C VAL A 467 9.08 -20.14 7.52
N ASN A 468 10.28 -20.43 8.04
CA ASN A 468 10.82 -21.80 8.12
C ASN A 468 9.97 -22.69 9.01
N GLN A 469 9.55 -22.19 10.18
CA GLN A 469 8.66 -22.89 11.11
C GLN A 469 7.32 -23.22 10.44
N TRP A 470 6.74 -22.29 9.70
CA TRP A 470 5.51 -22.50 8.95
C TRP A 470 5.67 -23.66 7.95
N PHE A 471 6.76 -23.65 7.16
CA PHE A 471 7.04 -24.74 6.21
C PHE A 471 7.25 -26.09 6.90
N ALA A 472 7.98 -26.10 8.01
CA ALA A 472 8.21 -27.32 8.78
C ALA A 472 6.91 -27.94 9.29
N GLN A 473 6.00 -27.11 9.83
CA GLN A 473 4.70 -27.57 10.31
C GLN A 473 3.83 -28.12 9.19
N VAL A 474 3.75 -27.44 8.05
CA VAL A 474 2.97 -27.91 6.90
C VAL A 474 3.55 -29.19 6.29
N ALA A 475 4.88 -29.34 6.29
CA ALA A 475 5.53 -30.52 5.71
C ALA A 475 5.48 -31.76 6.62
N HIS A 476 5.59 -31.57 7.95
CA HIS A 476 5.85 -32.67 8.87
C HIS A 476 4.78 -32.86 9.96
N ASN A 477 3.91 -31.88 10.18
CA ASN A 477 2.91 -31.91 11.26
C ASN A 477 1.52 -31.50 10.76
N MET A 478 1.01 -32.16 9.72
CA MET A 478 -0.28 -31.79 9.11
C MET A 478 -1.48 -32.07 10.01
N ASP A 479 -1.42 -33.13 10.79
CA ASP A 479 -2.43 -33.57 11.81
C ASP A 479 -3.89 -33.41 11.34
N TRP A 480 -4.31 -34.31 10.46
CA TRP A 480 -5.68 -34.35 9.94
C TRP A 480 -6.70 -34.81 11.00
N ASP A 481 -6.25 -35.56 12.02
CA ASP A 481 -7.13 -36.12 13.05
C ASP A 481 -7.69 -35.00 13.95
N SER A 482 -6.93 -33.95 14.20
CA SER A 482 -7.36 -32.78 14.94
C SER A 482 -8.17 -31.76 14.10
N ALA A 483 -8.25 -31.93 12.78
CA ALA A 483 -8.84 -30.93 11.88
C ALA A 483 -10.28 -30.54 12.28
N MET A 484 -11.14 -31.51 12.61
CA MET A 484 -12.51 -31.25 13.01
C MET A 484 -12.60 -30.50 14.35
N SER A 485 -11.69 -30.80 15.29
CA SER A 485 -11.59 -30.10 16.58
C SER A 485 -11.17 -28.65 16.37
N ILE A 486 -10.17 -28.41 15.50
CA ILE A 486 -9.69 -27.07 15.13
C ILE A 486 -10.84 -26.23 14.53
N ILE A 487 -11.61 -26.83 13.58
CA ILE A 487 -12.75 -26.16 12.97
C ILE A 487 -13.82 -25.81 14.00
N ARG A 488 -14.14 -26.72 14.91
CA ARG A 488 -15.16 -26.48 15.95
C ARG A 488 -14.72 -25.39 16.93
N HIS A 489 -13.46 -25.39 17.34
CA HIS A 489 -12.92 -24.38 18.28
C HIS A 489 -12.87 -22.98 17.66
N ASN A 490 -12.61 -22.87 16.36
CA ASN A 490 -12.47 -21.62 15.63
C ASN A 490 -13.67 -21.35 14.70
N ASN A 491 -14.86 -21.86 15.04
CA ASN A 491 -16.05 -21.85 14.16
C ASN A 491 -16.45 -20.43 13.74
N ILE A 492 -16.42 -19.43 14.66
CA ILE A 492 -16.84 -18.06 14.37
C ILE A 492 -15.87 -17.37 13.39
N PRO A 493 -14.54 -17.26 13.66
CA PRO A 493 -13.63 -16.66 12.69
C PRO A 493 -13.60 -17.40 11.36
N LEU A 494 -13.70 -18.74 11.34
CA LEU A 494 -13.76 -19.50 10.10
C LEU A 494 -15.06 -19.25 9.31
N ALA A 495 -16.21 -19.15 10.00
CA ALA A 495 -17.47 -18.77 9.34
C ALA A 495 -17.38 -17.37 8.72
N ILE A 496 -16.77 -16.40 9.41
CA ILE A 496 -16.55 -15.05 8.89
C ILE A 496 -15.62 -15.08 7.68
N ILE A 497 -14.56 -15.90 7.69
CA ILE A 497 -13.67 -16.10 6.53
C ILE A 497 -14.46 -16.62 5.33
N VAL A 498 -15.31 -17.62 5.52
CA VAL A 498 -16.15 -18.18 4.45
C VAL A 498 -17.13 -17.13 3.90
N ILE A 499 -17.83 -16.41 4.79
CA ILE A 499 -18.74 -15.32 4.39
C ILE A 499 -17.98 -14.23 3.62
N GLY A 500 -16.80 -13.84 4.09
CA GLY A 500 -15.95 -12.86 3.42
C GLY A 500 -15.58 -13.28 2.01
N TYR A 501 -15.22 -14.55 1.79
CA TYR A 501 -14.95 -15.07 0.45
C TYR A 501 -16.21 -15.17 -0.42
N ILE A 502 -17.35 -15.60 0.13
CA ILE A 502 -18.62 -15.61 -0.60
C ILE A 502 -18.93 -14.20 -1.11
N THR A 503 -18.88 -13.19 -0.23
CA THR A 503 -19.16 -11.80 -0.62
C THR A 503 -18.14 -11.27 -1.64
N HIS A 504 -16.88 -11.66 -1.51
CA HIS A 504 -15.84 -11.29 -2.48
C HIS A 504 -16.12 -11.88 -3.87
N TRP A 505 -16.57 -13.16 -3.94
CA TRP A 505 -16.81 -13.87 -5.19
C TRP A 505 -18.20 -13.64 -5.80
N LEU A 506 -19.10 -12.92 -5.13
CA LEU A 506 -20.38 -12.53 -5.73
C LEU A 506 -20.18 -11.90 -7.11
N PRO A 507 -21.02 -12.23 -8.12
CA PRO A 507 -21.02 -11.56 -9.41
C PRO A 507 -21.15 -10.04 -9.27
N GLN A 508 -20.48 -9.27 -10.15
CA GLN A 508 -20.51 -7.80 -10.08
C GLN A 508 -21.93 -7.25 -10.11
N ARG A 509 -22.81 -7.82 -10.94
CA ARG A 509 -24.24 -7.46 -11.03
C ARG A 509 -24.97 -7.50 -9.69
N TRP A 510 -24.63 -8.44 -8.80
CA TRP A 510 -25.22 -8.53 -7.46
C TRP A 510 -24.69 -7.45 -6.52
N LYS A 511 -23.40 -7.15 -6.61
CA LYS A 511 -22.79 -6.06 -5.84
C LYS A 511 -23.38 -4.71 -6.24
N ASP A 512 -23.50 -4.47 -7.54
CA ASP A 512 -24.09 -3.24 -8.09
C ASP A 512 -25.60 -3.14 -7.74
N TYR A 513 -26.32 -4.27 -7.72
CA TYR A 513 -27.72 -4.32 -7.31
C TYR A 513 -27.90 -3.99 -5.83
N ILE A 514 -27.04 -4.51 -4.94
CA ILE A 514 -27.08 -4.18 -3.51
C ILE A 514 -26.82 -2.68 -3.30
N GLU A 515 -25.82 -2.12 -3.97
CA GLU A 515 -25.54 -0.67 -3.93
C GLU A 515 -26.73 0.14 -4.44
N TYR A 516 -27.35 -0.28 -5.55
CA TYR A 516 -28.54 0.35 -6.12
C TYR A 516 -29.74 0.30 -5.15
N VAL A 517 -30.05 -0.85 -4.58
CA VAL A 517 -31.17 -1.02 -3.62
C VAL A 517 -30.95 -0.12 -2.40
N PHE A 518 -29.73 -0.08 -1.86
CA PHE A 518 -29.39 0.83 -0.77
C PHE A 518 -29.60 2.29 -1.19
N ALA A 519 -29.13 2.69 -2.37
CA ALA A 519 -29.24 4.05 -2.87
C ALA A 519 -30.71 4.49 -3.07
N GLN A 520 -31.59 3.58 -3.49
CA GLN A 520 -33.03 3.85 -3.71
C GLN A 520 -33.90 3.70 -2.45
N SER A 521 -33.39 3.06 -1.38
CA SER A 521 -34.15 2.86 -0.16
C SER A 521 -34.52 4.18 0.51
N HIS A 522 -35.59 4.16 1.31
CA HIS A 522 -36.01 5.30 2.10
C HIS A 522 -34.95 5.67 3.15
N TYR A 523 -34.87 6.92 3.56
CA TYR A 523 -33.84 7.38 4.50
C TYR A 523 -33.88 6.66 5.85
N THR A 524 -35.07 6.27 6.35
CA THR A 524 -35.22 5.51 7.60
C THR A 524 -34.55 4.14 7.49
N VAL A 525 -34.64 3.46 6.33
CA VAL A 525 -33.98 2.18 6.08
C VAL A 525 -32.45 2.37 6.07
N LYS A 526 -31.95 3.43 5.45
CA LYS A 526 -30.53 3.75 5.46
C LYS A 526 -30.00 4.00 6.87
N VAL A 527 -30.76 4.76 7.68
CA VAL A 527 -30.43 4.99 9.10
C VAL A 527 -30.42 3.67 9.87
N ALA A 528 -31.44 2.83 9.69
CA ALA A 528 -31.52 1.52 10.34
C ALA A 528 -30.31 0.62 9.96
N ILE A 529 -29.97 0.54 8.66
CA ILE A 529 -28.79 -0.21 8.19
C ILE A 529 -27.51 0.36 8.81
N THR A 530 -27.37 1.69 8.84
CA THR A 530 -26.21 2.34 9.45
C THR A 530 -26.07 2.00 10.92
N LEU A 531 -27.17 2.07 11.69
CA LEU A 531 -27.17 1.70 13.10
C LEU A 531 -26.80 0.24 13.32
N VAL A 532 -27.35 -0.68 12.51
CA VAL A 532 -27.03 -2.12 12.60
C VAL A 532 -25.53 -2.33 12.30
N VAL A 533 -24.99 -1.72 11.25
CA VAL A 533 -23.55 -1.84 10.92
C VAL A 533 -22.69 -1.28 12.04
N VAL A 534 -23.03 -0.11 12.58
CA VAL A 534 -22.27 0.51 13.69
C VAL A 534 -22.32 -0.38 14.94
N LEU A 535 -23.49 -0.96 15.27
CA LEU A 535 -23.62 -1.87 16.41
C LEU A 535 -22.79 -3.15 16.22
N ILE A 536 -22.80 -3.75 15.03
CA ILE A 536 -21.98 -4.94 14.73
C ILE A 536 -20.49 -4.58 14.86
N CYS A 537 -20.07 -3.45 14.28
CA CYS A 537 -18.71 -2.99 14.39
C CYS A 537 -18.31 -2.68 15.85
N TYR A 538 -19.20 -2.08 16.61
CA TYR A 538 -18.97 -1.81 18.04
C TYR A 538 -18.81 -3.09 18.87
N GLN A 539 -19.62 -4.13 18.60
CA GLN A 539 -19.49 -5.43 19.27
C GLN A 539 -18.18 -6.16 18.90
N ALA A 540 -17.69 -5.95 17.68
CA ALA A 540 -16.41 -6.51 17.23
C ALA A 540 -15.21 -5.66 17.68
N TYR A 541 -15.47 -4.46 18.20
CA TYR A 541 -14.44 -3.54 18.67
C TYR A 541 -13.83 -4.06 19.96
N SER A 542 -12.52 -4.33 19.94
CA SER A 542 -11.76 -4.63 21.15
C SER A 542 -11.00 -3.38 21.60
N THR A 543 -10.55 -3.39 22.86
CA THR A 543 -9.72 -2.31 23.41
C THR A 543 -8.38 -2.15 22.64
N ASP A 544 -7.91 -3.24 22.04
CA ASP A 544 -6.68 -3.26 21.24
C ASP A 544 -7.04 -3.11 19.76
N ILE A 545 -7.02 -1.86 19.29
CA ILE A 545 -7.25 -1.55 17.86
C ILE A 545 -6.06 -2.06 17.08
N GLN A 546 -6.33 -2.96 16.12
CA GLN A 546 -5.31 -3.39 15.16
C GLN A 546 -4.92 -2.19 14.28
N PRO A 547 -3.64 -1.77 14.28
CA PRO A 547 -3.20 -0.73 13.39
C PRO A 547 -3.42 -1.16 11.95
N PHE A 548 -3.64 -0.19 11.07
CA PHE A 548 -3.71 -0.49 9.64
C PHE A 548 -2.40 -1.17 9.21
N ILE A 549 -2.50 -2.24 8.41
CA ILE A 549 -1.38 -3.14 8.12
C ILE A 549 -0.14 -2.41 7.58
N TYR A 550 -0.32 -1.30 6.83
CA TYR A 550 0.78 -0.48 6.33
C TYR A 550 1.41 0.48 7.37
N PHE A 551 0.92 0.51 8.60
CA PHE A 551 1.58 1.20 9.70
C PHE A 551 2.59 0.30 10.43
N GLN A 552 2.56 -0.99 10.13
CA GLN A 552 3.44 -1.99 10.77
C GLN A 552 4.75 -2.21 9.99
N PHE A 553 4.86 -1.68 8.75
CA PHE A 553 6.00 -1.93 7.86
C PHE A 553 6.74 -0.67 7.42
#